data_184cbd5c699b6021448646683c12b80f
#
_entry.id   184cbd5c699b6021448646683c12b80f
#
_cell.length_a   1.000
_cell.length_b   1.000
_cell.length_c   1.000
_cell.angle_alpha   90.00
_cell.angle_beta   90.00
_cell.angle_gamma   90.00
#
_symmetry.space_group_name_H-M   'P 1'
#
loop_
_entity.id
_entity.type
_entity.pdbx_description
1 polymer ?
#
loop_
_entity_poly.entity_id
_entity_poly.type
_entity_poly.pdbx_seq_one_letter_code
_entity_poly.pdbx_strand_id
1 'polypeptide(L)'
;MTAQNQRLNVVASNLANADSAVSSNGQPYKAKQVVFMSTQPMGQLGGTSTSSASNGVKVASITEDQAPMRMVHDPSHPMANKEGYVTMPNVNVVEEMVDMISASRSYQNNVEMMNTAKTLLLKTLTIGQ
;
A
#
# COMPACT_ATOMS: atom_id res chain seq x y z
N MET A 1 7.79 4.06 7.73
CA MET A 1 7.25 2.75 8.21
C MET A 1 5.73 2.70 8.13
N THR A 2 5.00 3.65 8.71
CA THR A 2 3.52 3.68 8.71
C THR A 2 2.93 3.64 7.31
N ALA A 3 3.48 4.39 6.36
CA ALA A 3 3.02 4.40 4.97
C ALA A 3 3.15 3.02 4.29
N GLN A 4 4.24 2.30 4.54
CA GLN A 4 4.43 0.95 3.99
C GLN A 4 3.51 -0.08 4.66
N ASN A 5 3.22 0.08 5.96
CA ASN A 5 2.22 -0.76 6.64
C ASN A 5 0.83 -0.58 6.03
N GLN A 6 0.43 0.65 5.74
CA GLN A 6 -0.86 0.92 5.09
C GLN A 6 -0.90 0.33 3.67
N ARG A 7 0.20 0.43 2.93
CA ARG A 7 0.31 -0.20 1.60
C ARG A 7 0.18 -1.72 1.70
N LEU A 8 0.88 -2.37 2.64
CA LEU A 8 0.75 -3.80 2.87
C LEU A 8 -0.68 -4.22 3.20
N ASN A 9 -1.37 -3.46 4.05
CA ASN A 9 -2.76 -3.74 4.41
C ASN A 9 -3.71 -3.62 3.21
N VAL A 10 -3.51 -2.60 2.36
CA VAL A 10 -4.32 -2.41 1.15
C VAL A 10 -4.08 -3.53 0.15
N VAL A 11 -2.82 -3.88 -0.11
CA VAL A 11 -2.45 -4.99 -1.01
C VAL A 11 -2.99 -6.33 -0.49
N ALA A 12 -2.86 -6.58 0.80
CA ALA A 12 -3.43 -7.79 1.42
C ALA A 12 -4.96 -7.84 1.30
N SER A 13 -5.64 -6.70 1.45
CA SER A 13 -7.09 -6.60 1.25
C SER A 13 -7.48 -6.85 -0.20
N ASN A 14 -6.75 -6.29 -1.17
CA ASN A 14 -6.95 -6.55 -2.59
C ASN A 14 -6.79 -8.04 -2.92
N LEU A 15 -5.71 -8.64 -2.42
CA LEU A 15 -5.42 -10.05 -2.66
C LEU A 15 -6.47 -10.98 -2.03
N ALA A 16 -6.89 -10.68 -0.80
CA ALA A 16 -7.93 -11.45 -0.11
C ALA A 16 -9.29 -11.38 -0.83
N ASN A 17 -9.56 -10.31 -1.53
CA ASN A 17 -10.82 -10.10 -2.27
C ASN A 17 -10.69 -10.30 -3.79
N ALA A 18 -9.55 -10.80 -4.27
CA ALA A 18 -9.30 -10.97 -5.70
C ALA A 18 -10.31 -11.90 -6.39
N ASP A 19 -10.79 -12.90 -5.67
CA ASP A 19 -11.76 -13.89 -6.16
C ASP A 19 -13.19 -13.67 -5.61
N SER A 20 -13.44 -12.54 -4.93
CA SER A 20 -14.76 -12.20 -4.40
C SER A 20 -15.67 -11.67 -5.50
N ALA A 21 -16.61 -12.47 -5.98
CA ALA A 21 -17.53 -12.09 -7.05
C ALA A 21 -18.45 -10.93 -6.67
N VAL A 22 -18.84 -10.81 -5.39
CA VAL A 22 -19.75 -9.76 -4.90
C VAL A 22 -19.33 -9.33 -3.49
N SER A 23 -19.36 -8.01 -3.27
CA SER A 23 -19.24 -7.42 -1.94
C SER A 23 -20.53 -7.55 -1.14
N SER A 24 -20.48 -7.31 0.17
CA SER A 24 -21.65 -7.25 1.05
C SER A 24 -22.76 -6.28 0.59
N ASN A 25 -22.41 -5.32 -0.26
CA ASN A 25 -23.34 -4.34 -0.83
C ASN A 25 -23.91 -4.74 -2.21
N GLY A 26 -23.70 -5.97 -2.67
CA GLY A 26 -24.14 -6.43 -3.98
C GLY A 26 -23.28 -5.92 -5.15
N GLN A 27 -22.21 -5.17 -4.87
CA GLN A 27 -21.25 -4.71 -5.88
C GLN A 27 -19.95 -5.50 -5.78
N PRO A 28 -19.24 -5.77 -6.88
CA PRO A 28 -17.94 -6.42 -6.84
C PRO A 28 -16.93 -5.53 -6.12
N TYR A 29 -15.96 -6.15 -5.46
CA TYR A 29 -14.86 -5.44 -4.82
C TYR A 29 -14.06 -4.66 -5.87
N LYS A 30 -13.72 -3.43 -5.56
CA LYS A 30 -12.80 -2.62 -6.38
C LYS A 30 -11.42 -2.61 -5.77
N ALA A 31 -10.39 -2.80 -6.59
CA ALA A 31 -9.01 -2.70 -6.15
C ALA A 31 -8.75 -1.32 -5.53
N LYS A 32 -8.11 -1.31 -4.37
CA LYS A 32 -7.71 -0.09 -3.67
C LYS A 32 -6.25 0.21 -3.94
N GLN A 33 -5.94 1.48 -4.09
CA GLN A 33 -4.60 1.97 -4.32
C GLN A 33 -4.23 3.02 -3.27
N VAL A 34 -2.98 3.00 -2.84
CA VAL A 34 -2.46 3.97 -1.87
C VAL A 34 -1.71 5.06 -2.61
N VAL A 35 -2.11 6.30 -2.38
CA VAL A 35 -1.43 7.47 -2.90
C VAL A 35 -0.50 8.03 -1.83
N PHE A 36 0.79 8.08 -2.14
CA PHE A 36 1.80 8.65 -1.26
C PHE A 36 2.01 10.14 -1.55
N MET A 37 2.29 10.88 -0.50
CA MET A 37 2.67 12.29 -0.56
C MET A 37 3.93 12.50 0.26
N SER A 38 4.86 13.31 -0.24
CA SER A 38 6.00 13.77 0.56
C SER A 38 5.52 14.75 1.62
N THR A 39 5.99 14.57 2.84
CA THR A 39 5.78 15.57 3.89
C THR A 39 6.88 16.61 3.81
N GLN A 40 6.51 17.84 3.45
CA GLN A 40 7.40 18.98 3.66
C GLN A 40 7.28 19.40 5.13
N PRO A 41 8.39 19.65 5.83
CA PRO A 41 8.31 20.23 7.18
C PRO A 41 7.64 21.60 7.07
N MET A 42 6.48 21.72 7.69
CA MET A 42 5.72 22.96 7.77
C MET A 42 6.44 23.89 8.74
N GLY A 43 7.26 24.77 8.21
CA GLY A 43 7.96 25.75 9.07
C GLY A 43 9.12 26.46 8.40
N GLN A 44 8.89 27.06 7.23
CA GLN A 44 9.78 28.13 6.79
C GLN A 44 9.09 29.12 5.87
N LEU A 45 8.29 29.99 6.50
CA LEU A 45 8.10 31.33 5.96
C LEU A 45 9.36 32.14 6.35
N GLY A 46 10.24 32.37 5.38
CA GLY A 46 11.31 33.35 5.45
C GLY A 46 12.58 32.90 6.18
N GLY A 47 13.51 32.29 5.44
CA GLY A 47 14.87 32.07 5.91
C GLY A 47 15.66 31.21 4.95
N THR A 48 16.69 31.78 4.36
CA THR A 48 17.73 31.08 3.59
C THR A 48 18.51 30.14 4.50
N SER A 49 18.05 28.93 4.69
CA SER A 49 18.87 27.90 5.30
C SER A 49 18.77 26.61 4.48
N THR A 50 19.87 26.25 3.88
CA THR A 50 20.22 25.00 3.22
C THR A 50 20.23 23.83 4.22
N SER A 51 19.16 23.63 4.99
CA SER A 51 18.99 22.40 5.71
C SER A 51 18.20 21.46 4.79
N SER A 52 18.86 20.42 4.32
CA SER A 52 18.22 19.26 3.69
C SER A 52 17.25 18.63 4.69
N ALA A 53 16.06 19.22 4.78
CA ALA A 53 14.99 18.67 5.58
C ALA A 53 14.66 17.30 5.00
N SER A 54 14.87 16.25 5.78
CA SER A 54 14.50 14.90 5.41
C SER A 54 12.99 14.85 5.17
N ASN A 55 12.60 14.82 3.91
CA ASN A 55 11.21 14.68 3.53
C ASN A 55 10.73 13.27 3.84
N GLY A 56 9.82 13.14 4.76
CA GLY A 56 9.13 11.87 5.01
C GLY A 56 8.06 11.60 3.95
N VAL A 57 7.53 10.38 3.97
CA VAL A 57 6.40 9.97 3.13
C VAL A 57 5.21 9.64 4.02
N LYS A 58 4.05 10.15 3.65
CA LYS A 58 2.76 9.80 4.27
C LYS A 58 1.77 9.34 3.21
N VAL A 59 0.78 8.59 3.63
CA VAL A 59 -0.37 8.26 2.78
C VAL A 59 -1.27 9.49 2.69
N ALA A 60 -1.48 9.96 1.47
CA ALA A 60 -2.37 11.08 1.19
C ALA A 60 -3.83 10.62 1.17
N SER A 61 -4.09 9.53 0.46
CA SER A 61 -5.43 8.94 0.33
C SER A 61 -5.32 7.47 -0.09
N ILE A 62 -6.41 6.76 0.11
CA ILE A 62 -6.65 5.45 -0.46
C ILE A 62 -7.77 5.63 -1.47
N THR A 63 -7.51 5.34 -2.73
CA THR A 63 -8.47 5.49 -3.83
C THR A 63 -8.86 4.13 -4.38
N GLU A 64 -10.05 4.04 -4.95
CA GLU A 64 -10.50 2.85 -5.67
C GLU A 64 -10.09 2.96 -7.14
N ASP A 65 -9.57 1.86 -7.68
CA ASP A 65 -9.24 1.77 -9.10
C ASP A 65 -10.53 1.77 -9.93
N GLN A 66 -10.60 2.63 -10.93
CA GLN A 66 -11.73 2.74 -11.84
C GLN A 66 -11.59 1.85 -13.09
N ALA A 67 -10.58 0.99 -13.14
CA ALA A 67 -10.42 0.03 -14.24
C ALA A 67 -11.65 -0.87 -14.37
N PRO A 68 -11.99 -1.34 -15.59
CA PRO A 68 -13.13 -2.21 -15.80
C PRO A 68 -12.97 -3.52 -15.05
N MET A 69 -14.08 -4.05 -14.53
CA MET A 69 -14.15 -5.33 -13.84
C MET A 69 -13.83 -6.47 -14.78
N ARG A 70 -13.23 -7.52 -14.24
CA ARG A 70 -12.96 -8.75 -14.99
C ARG A 70 -14.24 -9.58 -15.10
N MET A 71 -14.58 -10.01 -16.30
CA MET A 71 -15.68 -10.93 -16.54
C MET A 71 -15.16 -12.35 -16.80
N VAL A 72 -15.64 -13.30 -16.02
CA VAL A 72 -15.27 -14.72 -16.14
C VAL A 72 -16.51 -15.52 -16.55
N HIS A 73 -16.38 -16.36 -17.56
CA HIS A 73 -17.45 -17.24 -17.99
C HIS A 73 -17.48 -18.49 -17.09
N ASP A 74 -18.42 -18.53 -16.17
CA ASP A 74 -18.71 -19.68 -15.30
C ASP A 74 -20.22 -19.80 -15.06
N PRO A 75 -20.94 -20.52 -15.93
CA PRO A 75 -22.39 -20.68 -15.85
C PRO A 75 -22.85 -21.42 -14.58
N SER A 76 -21.95 -22.17 -13.95
CA SER A 76 -22.25 -22.94 -12.72
C SER A 76 -22.15 -22.09 -11.44
N HIS A 77 -21.59 -20.89 -11.55
CA HIS A 77 -21.42 -20.00 -10.40
C HIS A 77 -22.78 -19.41 -9.97
N PRO A 78 -23.09 -19.39 -8.64
CA PRO A 78 -24.39 -18.89 -8.15
C PRO A 78 -24.62 -17.40 -8.46
N MET A 79 -23.56 -16.64 -8.76
CA MET A 79 -23.63 -15.21 -9.10
C MET A 79 -23.52 -14.94 -10.61
N ALA A 80 -23.57 -15.99 -11.45
CA ALA A 80 -23.54 -15.84 -12.90
C ALA A 80 -24.80 -15.13 -13.41
N ASN A 81 -24.61 -14.25 -14.39
CA ASN A 81 -25.74 -13.62 -15.09
C ASN A 81 -26.43 -14.60 -16.04
N LYS A 82 -27.46 -14.14 -16.74
CA LYS A 82 -28.23 -14.97 -17.70
C LYS A 82 -27.38 -15.51 -18.86
N GLU A 83 -26.25 -14.87 -19.14
CA GLU A 83 -25.30 -15.24 -20.21
C GLU A 83 -24.18 -16.14 -19.69
N GLY A 84 -24.16 -16.46 -18.39
CA GLY A 84 -23.16 -17.31 -17.75
C GLY A 84 -21.87 -16.60 -17.37
N TYR A 85 -21.86 -15.27 -17.30
CA TYR A 85 -20.70 -14.49 -16.88
C TYR A 85 -20.82 -14.03 -15.42
N VAL A 86 -19.70 -14.10 -14.71
CA VAL A 86 -19.52 -13.60 -13.34
C VAL A 86 -18.64 -12.36 -13.38
N THR A 87 -19.10 -11.30 -12.74
CA THR A 87 -18.28 -10.08 -12.58
C THR A 87 -17.33 -10.26 -11.38
N MET A 88 -16.03 -10.29 -11.67
CA MET A 88 -14.98 -10.42 -10.70
C MET A 88 -14.33 -9.06 -10.43
N PRO A 89 -13.66 -8.87 -9.25
CA PRO A 89 -12.94 -7.64 -8.97
C PRO A 89 -11.84 -7.35 -10.01
N ASN A 90 -11.54 -6.06 -10.19
CA ASN A 90 -10.47 -5.58 -11.05
C ASN A 90 -9.07 -5.70 -10.40
N VAL A 91 -8.85 -6.74 -9.62
CA VAL A 91 -7.59 -7.02 -8.93
C VAL A 91 -6.71 -7.91 -9.79
N ASN A 92 -5.50 -7.46 -10.08
CA ASN A 92 -4.46 -8.28 -10.70
C ASN A 92 -3.60 -8.93 -9.62
N VAL A 93 -3.80 -10.22 -9.39
CA VAL A 93 -3.12 -10.99 -8.34
C VAL A 93 -1.61 -10.93 -8.47
N VAL A 94 -1.07 -11.01 -9.69
CA VAL A 94 0.39 -10.98 -9.92
C VAL A 94 0.97 -9.61 -9.56
N GLU A 95 0.31 -8.54 -9.97
CA GLU A 95 0.71 -7.17 -9.66
C GLU A 95 0.65 -6.90 -8.15
N GLU A 96 -0.43 -7.33 -7.48
CA GLU A 96 -0.57 -7.21 -6.03
C GLU A 96 0.50 -8.00 -5.27
N MET A 97 0.89 -9.20 -5.76
CA MET A 97 1.98 -9.96 -5.17
C MET A 97 3.33 -9.25 -5.30
N VAL A 98 3.61 -8.65 -6.45
CA VAL A 98 4.83 -7.85 -6.66
C VAL A 98 4.83 -6.64 -5.74
N ASP A 99 3.71 -5.97 -5.60
CA ASP A 99 3.54 -4.83 -4.70
C ASP A 99 3.72 -5.23 -3.23
N MET A 100 3.20 -6.39 -2.84
CA MET A 100 3.40 -6.94 -1.50
C MET A 100 4.88 -7.18 -1.20
N ILE A 101 5.60 -7.82 -2.12
CA ILE A 101 7.04 -8.09 -1.97
C ILE A 101 7.81 -6.78 -1.88
N SER A 102 7.50 -5.81 -2.75
CA SER A 102 8.14 -4.49 -2.75
C SER A 102 7.91 -3.73 -1.44
N ALA A 103 6.67 -3.69 -0.97
CA ALA A 103 6.32 -3.03 0.29
C ALA A 103 6.96 -3.72 1.51
N SER A 104 6.99 -5.05 1.51
CA SER A 104 7.64 -5.85 2.57
C SER A 104 9.14 -5.59 2.63
N ARG A 105 9.82 -5.57 1.49
CA ARG A 105 11.25 -5.23 1.43
C ARG A 105 11.54 -3.81 1.91
N SER A 106 10.72 -2.85 1.49
CA SER A 106 10.86 -1.47 1.94
C SER A 106 10.66 -1.34 3.45
N TYR A 107 9.71 -2.09 4.01
CA TYR A 107 9.48 -2.14 5.45
C TYR A 107 10.69 -2.75 6.19
N GLN A 108 11.21 -3.88 5.72
CA GLN A 108 12.39 -4.53 6.30
C GLN A 108 13.62 -3.63 6.27
N ASN A 109 13.89 -2.97 5.15
CA ASN A 109 14.98 -2.02 5.03
C ASN A 109 14.86 -0.86 6.03
N ASN A 110 13.66 -0.33 6.22
CA ASN A 110 13.41 0.72 7.20
C ASN A 110 13.65 0.24 8.64
N VAL A 111 13.25 -1.00 8.96
CA VAL A 111 13.51 -1.61 10.29
C VAL A 111 15.00 -1.78 10.52
N GLU A 112 15.73 -2.26 9.52
CA GLU A 112 17.18 -2.47 9.61
C GLU A 112 17.94 -1.15 9.78
N MET A 113 17.54 -0.12 9.03
CA MET A 113 18.10 1.23 9.19
C MET A 113 17.84 1.79 10.59
N MET A 114 16.65 1.60 11.14
CA MET A 114 16.35 2.01 12.53
C MET A 114 17.23 1.28 13.55
N ASN A 115 17.40 -0.02 13.39
CA ASN A 115 18.25 -0.81 14.28
C ASN A 115 19.71 -0.37 14.20
N THR A 116 20.20 -0.10 13.00
CA THR A 116 21.55 0.43 12.77
C THR A 116 21.72 1.79 13.44
N ALA A 117 20.78 2.71 13.24
CA ALA A 117 20.81 4.03 13.87
C ALA A 117 20.80 3.93 15.40
N LYS A 118 19.97 3.04 15.96
CA LYS A 118 19.95 2.76 17.41
C LYS A 118 21.30 2.25 17.92
N THR A 119 21.91 1.30 17.20
CA THR A 119 23.22 0.74 17.56
C THR A 119 24.31 1.80 17.51
N LEU A 120 24.32 2.65 16.49
CA LEU A 120 25.28 3.76 16.39
C LEU A 120 25.09 4.76 17.52
N LEU A 121 23.86 5.10 17.87
CA LEU A 121 23.55 5.99 18.99
C LEU A 121 24.08 5.41 20.33
N LEU A 122 23.86 4.13 20.59
CA LEU A 122 24.34 3.46 21.78
C LEU A 122 25.88 3.44 21.83
N LYS A 123 26.54 3.16 20.71
CA LYS A 123 28.02 3.21 20.62
C LYS A 123 28.54 4.62 20.85
N THR A 124 27.90 5.64 20.31
CA THR A 124 28.28 7.05 20.55
C THR A 124 28.16 7.43 22.01
N LEU A 125 27.12 6.98 22.70
CA LEU A 125 26.93 7.21 24.14
C LEU A 125 28.01 6.51 24.98
N THR A 126 28.43 5.30 24.59
CA THR A 126 29.50 4.58 25.29
C THR A 126 30.90 5.17 25.06
N ILE A 127 31.13 5.84 23.93
CA ILE A 127 32.39 6.54 23.64
C ILE A 127 32.46 7.89 24.40
N GLY A 128 31.30 8.49 24.68
CA GLY A 128 31.18 9.76 25.37
C GLY A 128 31.34 9.70 26.91
N GLN A 129 31.60 8.52 27.46
CA GLN A 129 31.82 8.31 28.91
C GLN A 129 33.28 8.20 29.24
#